data_db41d408d2fd503e263a2dcafaf4e389
#
_entry.id   db41d408d2fd503e263a2dcafaf4e389
#
_cell.length_a   1.000
_cell.length_b   1.000
_cell.length_c   1.000
_cell.angle_alpha   90.00
_cell.angle_beta   90.00
_cell.angle_gamma   90.00
#
_symmetry.space_group_name_H-M   'P 1'
#
loop_
_entity.id
_entity.type
_entity.pdbx_description
1 polymer ?
#
loop_
_entity_poly.entity_id
_entity_poly.type
_entity_poly.pdbx_seq_one_letter_code
_entity_poly.pdbx_strand_id
1 'polypeptide(L)'
;MKFKVLLVIPSRFASTRLPGKPLKKIGDKTLIQRVYERAKKVNCLKTIIATDDKRILKHCLINKMDCVMTKKSHLTGSDRASEVSKKYNYQWVLNLQGDEPLININDVKNLIKKSLSLYKKKNFL
;
A
#
# COMPACT_ATOMS: atom_id res chain seq x y z
N MET A 1 19.31 11.85 10.08
CA MET A 1 17.88 11.87 9.72
C MET A 1 17.42 10.47 9.32
N LYS A 2 16.32 10.04 9.89
CA LYS A 2 15.81 8.71 9.63
C LYS A 2 15.09 8.66 8.27
N PHE A 3 15.42 7.66 7.45
CA PHE A 3 14.77 7.47 6.16
C PHE A 3 13.34 6.96 6.36
N LYS A 4 12.38 7.72 5.86
CA LYS A 4 10.96 7.41 6.06
C LYS A 4 10.33 6.88 4.78
N VAL A 5 9.75 5.68 4.88
CA VAL A 5 9.09 5.02 3.76
C VAL A 5 7.64 4.72 4.13
N LEU A 6 6.72 5.16 3.29
CA LEU A 6 5.31 4.82 3.38
C LEU A 6 4.99 3.80 2.30
N LEU A 7 4.49 2.64 2.71
CA LEU A 7 4.05 1.60 1.77
C LEU A 7 2.54 1.71 1.63
N VAL A 8 2.08 2.10 0.45
CA VAL A 8 0.65 2.28 0.17
C VAL A 8 0.14 1.14 -0.69
N ILE A 9 -0.96 0.56 -0.28
CA ILE A 9 -1.66 -0.51 -1.02
C ILE A 9 -2.98 0.07 -1.54
N PRO A 10 -3.01 0.60 -2.78
CA PRO A 10 -4.26 1.09 -3.35
C PRO A 10 -5.21 -0.08 -3.56
N SER A 11 -6.47 0.10 -3.16
CA SER A 11 -7.46 -0.97 -3.23
C SER A 11 -8.81 -0.40 -3.59
N ARG A 12 -9.27 -0.67 -4.81
CA ARG A 12 -10.58 -0.23 -5.31
C ARG A 12 -11.56 -1.39 -5.28
N PHE A 13 -12.81 -1.08 -4.96
CA PHE A 13 -13.88 -2.07 -5.08
C PHE A 13 -14.27 -2.28 -6.54
N ALA A 14 -14.45 -1.18 -7.26
CA ALA A 14 -14.84 -1.23 -8.68
C ALA A 14 -13.66 -1.68 -9.52
N SER A 15 -13.82 -2.79 -10.20
CA SER A 15 -12.86 -3.35 -11.13
C SER A 15 -13.59 -3.71 -12.40
N THR A 16 -12.97 -3.51 -13.56
CA THR A 16 -13.57 -3.86 -14.83
C THR A 16 -13.77 -5.36 -15.01
N ARG A 17 -12.95 -6.17 -14.32
CA ARG A 17 -12.99 -7.63 -14.46
C ARG A 17 -13.72 -8.32 -13.32
N LEU A 18 -13.45 -7.91 -12.09
CA LEU A 18 -13.99 -8.59 -10.92
C LEU A 18 -14.26 -7.58 -9.82
N PRO A 19 -15.49 -6.99 -9.80
CA PRO A 19 -15.86 -6.06 -8.74
C PRO A 19 -15.73 -6.71 -7.36
N GLY A 20 -15.21 -5.96 -6.40
CA GLY A 20 -15.02 -6.46 -5.05
C GLY A 20 -13.88 -7.45 -4.88
N LYS A 21 -12.98 -7.54 -5.86
CA LYS A 21 -11.83 -8.46 -5.81
C LYS A 21 -11.04 -8.38 -4.49
N PRO A 22 -10.77 -7.20 -3.93
CA PRO A 22 -10.03 -7.14 -2.66
C PRO A 22 -10.70 -7.86 -1.50
N LEU A 23 -12.04 -7.98 -1.51
CA LEU A 23 -12.80 -8.65 -0.47
C LEU A 23 -13.08 -10.13 -0.76
N LYS A 24 -12.61 -10.64 -1.88
CA LYS A 24 -12.74 -12.07 -2.21
C LYS A 24 -11.80 -12.88 -1.34
N LYS A 25 -12.30 -14.00 -0.83
CA LYS A 25 -11.51 -14.88 0.03
C LYS A 25 -10.62 -15.80 -0.78
N ILE A 26 -9.38 -15.94 -0.32
CA ILE A 26 -8.44 -16.94 -0.78
C ILE A 26 -8.15 -17.80 0.46
N GLY A 27 -8.87 -18.92 0.60
CA GLY A 27 -8.87 -19.68 1.82
C GLY A 27 -9.69 -18.98 2.89
N ASP A 28 -9.13 -18.77 4.06
CA ASP A 28 -9.80 -18.17 5.21
C ASP A 28 -9.64 -16.65 5.30
N LYS A 29 -8.88 -16.04 4.40
CA LYS A 29 -8.61 -14.61 4.42
C LYS A 29 -8.92 -13.98 3.07
N THR A 30 -9.29 -12.69 3.08
CA THR A 30 -9.51 -11.95 1.85
C THR A 30 -8.20 -11.65 1.14
N LEU A 31 -8.29 -11.35 -0.15
CA LEU A 31 -7.13 -10.96 -0.94
C LEU A 31 -6.39 -9.79 -0.28
N ILE A 32 -7.13 -8.74 0.13
CA ILE A 32 -6.49 -7.56 0.72
C ILE A 32 -5.81 -7.88 2.06
N GLN A 33 -6.36 -8.80 2.86
CA GLN A 33 -5.70 -9.24 4.08
C GLN A 33 -4.36 -9.90 3.77
N ARG A 34 -4.33 -10.76 2.77
CA ARG A 34 -3.10 -11.46 2.39
C ARG A 34 -2.03 -10.50 1.87
N VAL A 35 -2.46 -9.53 1.05
CA VAL A 35 -1.54 -8.51 0.54
C VAL A 35 -0.99 -7.66 1.69
N TYR A 36 -1.86 -7.21 2.59
CA TYR A 36 -1.47 -6.38 3.73
C TYR A 36 -0.50 -7.11 4.65
N GLU A 37 -0.81 -8.35 5.03
CA GLU A 37 0.05 -9.14 5.90
C GLU A 37 1.42 -9.38 5.26
N ARG A 38 1.42 -9.63 3.96
CA ARG A 38 2.66 -9.81 3.21
C ARG A 38 3.48 -8.51 3.19
N ALA A 39 2.81 -7.40 2.94
CA ALA A 39 3.46 -6.09 2.89
C ALA A 39 4.07 -5.69 4.24
N LYS A 40 3.40 -6.04 5.33
CA LYS A 40 3.91 -5.74 6.68
C LYS A 40 5.28 -6.38 6.95
N LYS A 41 5.60 -7.47 6.26
CA LYS A 41 6.90 -8.13 6.42
C LYS A 41 8.05 -7.34 5.81
N VAL A 42 7.75 -6.33 5.01
CA VAL A 42 8.78 -5.49 4.38
C VAL A 42 9.50 -4.61 5.40
N ASN A 43 8.90 -4.38 6.54
CA ASN A 43 9.50 -3.58 7.62
C ASN A 43 9.71 -2.12 7.22
N CYS A 44 8.68 -1.51 6.63
CA CYS A 44 8.61 -0.07 6.40
C CYS A 44 8.16 0.63 7.67
N LEU A 45 8.33 1.96 7.72
CA LEU A 45 7.83 2.75 8.86
C LEU A 45 6.32 2.69 8.96
N LYS A 46 5.62 2.65 7.81
CA LYS A 46 4.17 2.53 7.81
C LYS A 46 3.70 1.81 6.56
N THR A 47 2.74 0.91 6.75
CA THR A 47 2.02 0.26 5.65
C THR A 47 0.55 0.62 5.80
N ILE A 48 -0.07 1.12 4.74
CA ILE A 48 -1.46 1.58 4.79
C ILE A 48 -2.21 1.21 3.52
N ILE A 49 -3.45 0.75 3.69
CA ILE A 49 -4.36 0.50 2.58
C ILE A 49 -5.08 1.81 2.24
N ALA A 50 -5.16 2.15 0.97
CA ALA A 50 -5.86 3.33 0.50
C ALA A 50 -7.03 2.90 -0.38
N THR A 51 -8.26 3.25 0.02
CA THR A 51 -9.45 2.83 -0.69
C THR A 51 -10.46 3.98 -0.81
N ASP A 52 -11.33 3.86 -1.81
CA ASP A 52 -12.46 4.78 -1.99
C ASP A 52 -13.79 4.12 -1.61
N ASP A 53 -13.75 2.92 -1.05
CA ASP A 53 -14.95 2.12 -0.80
C ASP A 53 -15.13 1.83 0.69
N LYS A 54 -16.32 2.14 1.20
CA LYS A 54 -16.63 1.97 2.63
C LYS A 54 -16.61 0.51 3.07
N ARG A 55 -16.91 -0.44 2.17
CA ARG A 55 -16.90 -1.86 2.49
C ARG A 55 -15.50 -2.35 2.75
N ILE A 56 -14.54 -1.87 1.96
CA ILE A 56 -13.12 -2.18 2.16
C ILE A 56 -12.63 -1.54 3.44
N LEU A 57 -12.98 -0.27 3.68
CA LEU A 57 -12.61 0.41 4.92
C LEU A 57 -13.11 -0.35 6.15
N LYS A 58 -14.39 -0.74 6.14
CA LYS A 58 -15.00 -1.48 7.26
C LYS A 58 -14.27 -2.81 7.49
N HIS A 59 -13.98 -3.54 6.42
CA HIS A 59 -13.25 -4.80 6.51
C HIS A 59 -11.86 -4.59 7.13
N CYS A 60 -11.16 -3.54 6.73
CA CYS A 60 -9.84 -3.22 7.28
C CYS A 60 -9.94 -2.89 8.78
N LEU A 61 -10.94 -2.10 9.17
CA LEU A 61 -11.12 -1.73 10.58
C LEU A 61 -11.41 -2.96 11.45
N ILE A 62 -12.26 -3.86 10.97
CA ILE A 62 -12.61 -5.09 11.70
C ILE A 62 -11.37 -5.97 11.89
N ASN A 63 -10.51 -6.01 10.89
CA ASN A 63 -9.31 -6.86 10.89
C ASN A 63 -8.05 -6.13 11.35
N LYS A 64 -8.20 -4.96 11.92
CA LYS A 64 -7.08 -4.16 12.49
C LYS A 64 -5.98 -3.86 11.46
N MET A 65 -6.40 -3.58 10.24
CA MET A 65 -5.49 -3.16 9.19
C MET A 65 -5.58 -1.65 9.00
N ASP A 66 -4.44 -0.98 8.91
CA ASP A 66 -4.40 0.46 8.69
C ASP A 66 -4.97 0.80 7.32
N CYS A 67 -5.95 1.67 7.28
CA CYS A 67 -6.65 2.02 6.06
C CYS A 67 -7.10 3.48 6.10
N VAL A 68 -7.07 4.12 4.94
CA VAL A 68 -7.52 5.50 4.79
C VAL A 68 -8.43 5.61 3.57
N MET A 69 -9.46 6.46 3.69
CA MET A 69 -10.33 6.77 2.56
C MET A 69 -9.67 7.80 1.66
N THR A 70 -9.81 7.59 0.36
CA THR A 70 -9.32 8.49 -0.68
C THR A 70 -10.44 8.83 -1.65
N LYS A 71 -10.22 9.81 -2.51
CA LYS A 71 -11.22 10.25 -3.48
C LYS A 71 -11.49 9.16 -4.52
N LYS A 72 -12.74 9.08 -4.96
CA LYS A 72 -13.16 8.14 -6.02
C LYS A 72 -12.64 8.53 -7.40
N SER A 73 -12.34 9.81 -7.58
CA SER A 73 -11.94 10.36 -8.89
C SER A 73 -10.55 9.94 -9.36
N HIS A 74 -9.77 9.27 -8.52
CA HIS A 74 -8.44 8.81 -8.94
C HIS A 74 -8.54 7.77 -10.05
N LEU A 75 -7.78 7.99 -11.12
CA LEU A 75 -7.75 7.09 -12.26
C LEU A 75 -6.78 5.93 -12.06
N THR A 76 -5.74 6.13 -11.25
CA THR A 76 -4.69 5.12 -11.03
C THR A 76 -4.40 4.92 -9.55
N GLY A 77 -3.76 3.79 -9.24
CA GLY A 77 -3.26 3.53 -7.90
C GLY A 77 -2.19 4.54 -7.48
N SER A 78 -1.40 5.02 -8.43
CA SER A 78 -0.37 6.03 -8.16
C SER A 78 -0.98 7.37 -7.75
N ASP A 79 -2.08 7.77 -8.37
CA ASP A 79 -2.81 8.99 -7.99
C ASP A 79 -3.33 8.86 -6.55
N ARG A 80 -3.85 7.70 -6.21
CA ARG A 80 -4.37 7.40 -4.87
C ARG A 80 -3.26 7.43 -3.83
N ALA A 81 -2.12 6.82 -4.15
CA ALA A 81 -0.95 6.85 -3.28
C ALA A 81 -0.44 8.27 -3.07
N SER A 82 -0.50 9.10 -4.11
CA SER A 82 -0.11 10.50 -4.02
C SER A 82 -0.99 11.28 -3.04
N GLU A 83 -2.31 11.05 -3.05
CA GLU A 83 -3.20 11.68 -2.08
C GLU A 83 -2.81 11.29 -0.65
N VAL A 84 -2.52 10.02 -0.42
CA VAL A 84 -2.12 9.53 0.90
C VAL A 84 -0.81 10.15 1.34
N SER A 85 0.16 10.25 0.44
CA SER A 85 1.46 10.83 0.78
C SER A 85 1.39 12.27 1.25
N LYS A 86 0.40 13.02 0.76
CA LYS A 86 0.18 14.40 1.19
C LYS A 86 -0.33 14.50 2.63
N LYS A 87 -1.01 13.47 3.11
CA LYS A 87 -1.51 13.40 4.49
C LYS A 87 -0.42 13.02 5.48
N TYR A 88 0.58 12.30 5.01
CA TYR A 88 1.67 11.80 5.84
C TYR A 88 2.98 12.34 5.29
N ASN A 89 3.78 12.91 6.15
CA ASN A 89 5.05 13.53 5.75
C ASN A 89 6.15 12.48 5.63
N TYR A 90 6.10 11.69 4.55
CA TYR A 90 7.10 10.66 4.27
C TYR A 90 7.98 11.07 3.09
N GLN A 91 9.24 10.69 3.15
CA GLN A 91 10.22 11.01 2.10
C GLN A 91 10.03 10.17 0.85
N TRP A 92 9.59 8.94 1.03
CA TRP A 92 9.38 7.99 -0.07
C TRP A 92 8.04 7.31 0.07
N VAL A 93 7.39 7.10 -1.03
CA VAL A 93 6.13 6.36 -1.09
C VAL A 93 6.30 5.21 -2.07
N LEU A 94 6.09 4.00 -1.59
CA LEU A 94 6.04 2.81 -2.42
C LEU A 94 4.59 2.45 -2.67
N ASN A 95 4.26 2.25 -3.95
CA ASN A 95 2.93 1.86 -4.38
C ASN A 95 2.93 0.37 -4.66
N LEU A 96 2.28 -0.41 -3.79
CA LEU A 96 2.20 -1.86 -3.92
C LEU A 96 0.84 -2.26 -4.45
N GLN A 97 0.82 -3.04 -5.55
CA GLN A 97 -0.44 -3.47 -6.15
C GLN A 97 -1.27 -4.32 -5.18
N GLY A 98 -2.55 -3.96 -5.04
CA GLY A 98 -3.46 -4.61 -4.11
C GLY A 98 -3.90 -6.02 -4.49
N ASP A 99 -3.45 -6.53 -5.64
CA ASP A 99 -3.77 -7.87 -6.10
C ASP A 99 -2.56 -8.81 -6.15
N GLU A 100 -1.48 -8.47 -5.46
CA GLU A 100 -0.24 -9.23 -5.45
C GLU A 100 0.00 -9.90 -4.09
N PRO A 101 -0.74 -10.98 -3.76
CA PRO A 101 -0.62 -11.60 -2.44
C PRO A 101 0.69 -12.35 -2.23
N LEU A 102 1.41 -12.68 -3.30
CA LEU A 102 2.67 -13.40 -3.25
C LEU A 102 3.86 -12.54 -3.63
N ILE A 103 3.78 -11.25 -3.40
CA ILE A 103 4.87 -10.33 -3.71
C ILE A 103 6.18 -10.79 -3.06
N ASN A 104 7.28 -10.66 -3.78
CA ASN A 104 8.59 -11.03 -3.27
C ASN A 104 9.09 -9.94 -2.32
N ILE A 105 9.16 -10.28 -1.04
CA ILE A 105 9.54 -9.34 0.01
C ILE A 105 10.97 -8.88 -0.16
N ASN A 106 11.87 -9.78 -0.57
CA ASN A 106 13.28 -9.41 -0.77
C ASN A 106 13.44 -8.40 -1.89
N ASP A 107 12.67 -8.54 -2.97
CA ASP A 107 12.69 -7.57 -4.06
C ASP A 107 12.27 -6.19 -3.58
N VAL A 108 11.23 -6.10 -2.76
CA VAL A 108 10.75 -4.84 -2.19
C VAL A 108 11.79 -4.25 -1.24
N LYS A 109 12.37 -5.07 -0.37
CA LYS A 109 13.44 -4.63 0.53
C LYS A 109 14.65 -4.11 -0.24
N ASN A 110 15.02 -4.77 -1.32
CA ASN A 110 16.13 -4.34 -2.16
C ASN A 110 15.83 -3.01 -2.85
N LEU A 111 14.60 -2.82 -3.30
CA LEU A 111 14.17 -1.55 -3.88
C LEU A 111 14.27 -0.42 -2.87
N ILE A 112 13.87 -0.66 -1.63
CA ILE A 112 13.98 0.33 -0.55
C ILE A 112 15.44 0.66 -0.27
N LYS A 113 16.30 -0.35 -0.18
CA LYS A 113 17.74 -0.14 0.04
C LYS A 113 18.35 0.68 -1.08
N LYS A 114 18.00 0.39 -2.33
CA LYS A 114 18.49 1.12 -3.48
C LYS A 114 18.01 2.57 -3.45
N SER A 115 16.75 2.78 -3.12
CA SER A 115 16.17 4.13 -3.00
C SER A 115 16.86 4.93 -1.89
N LEU A 116 17.14 4.29 -0.76
CA LEU A 116 17.86 4.90 0.35
C LEU A 116 19.28 5.29 -0.07
N SER A 117 19.96 4.42 -0.79
CA SER A 117 21.31 4.68 -1.28
C SER A 117 21.31 5.90 -2.22
N LEU A 118 20.35 5.97 -3.14
CA LEU A 118 20.22 7.10 -4.05
C LEU A 118 19.87 8.39 -3.31
N TYR A 119 19.02 8.31 -2.28
CA TYR A 119 18.68 9.45 -1.45
C TYR A 119 19.90 10.00 -0.72
N LYS A 120 20.68 9.12 -0.09
CA LYS A 120 21.92 9.50 0.60
C LYS A 120 22.93 10.13 -0.36
N LYS A 121 23.10 9.53 -1.53
CA LYS A 121 24.02 10.01 -2.55
C LYS A 121 23.62 11.39 -3.05
N LYS A 122 22.32 11.63 -3.26
CA LYS A 122 21.79 12.89 -3.76
C LYS A 122 21.85 14.01 -2.71
N ASN A 123 21.64 13.67 -1.44
CA ASN A 123 21.52 14.63 -0.35
C ASN A 123 22.77 14.70 0.53
N PHE A 124 23.77 13.94 0.21
CA PHE A 124 25.06 14.00 0.89
C PHE A 124 25.90 15.08 0.25
N LEU A 125 26.22 16.04 1.02
CA LEU A 125 27.02 17.16 0.57
C LEU A 125 28.26 17.32 1.41
#